data_ef534c67759ae3a307d67cd39c777523
#
_entry.id   ef534c67759ae3a307d67cd39c777523
#
_cell.length_a   1.000
_cell.length_b   1.000
_cell.length_c   1.000
_cell.angle_alpha   90.00
_cell.angle_beta   90.00
_cell.angle_gamma   90.00
#
_symmetry.space_group_name_H-M   'P 1'
#
loop_
_entity.id
_entity.type
_entity.pdbx_description
1 polymer ?
#
loop_
_entity_poly.entity_id
_entity_poly.type
_entity_poly.pdbx_seq_one_letter_code
_entity_poly.pdbx_strand_id
1 'polypeptide(L)'
;MAIQNGRVSTNDILDSAVTTAKIKDDAVESEKIGDNEIITATILDANVTNAKLGTDISAAKLTAGTIPDARFPATLPAANGSALTNLTACKLSSVTVPTARLGSGTADSNTFLRGDSTFAAPASTSTIVPFNPIINGDFLVWQRGTTINAASTATINSDDKYICDRWVLLSDGNDIVDVARVSDSPDGGSGKACQLEVETINKKFGIVQIIEGKNCHDMIGEAVSLSLKLRVSATTNLDDVRAAIVSWSGTEDSVTSDIVSAWEAEGTNPTLASNWTYENTPADLNVTTSWAEYKIENVDIDTSGAKNIAVFIWSNVTGTALNEDLLITDVQLNKGATAGSYERKPISQTIEDCTRYYETSMEWGITGQYQGQQVKIGVGGTAMGATTSSIGGNRYNSRKRVTPTVTLYHQDGTAGAVYTIHNAAKVTGVVAQHLTNMGYLFATKSSGFNHTYGYYYSWIAEAEL
;
A
#
# COMPACT_ATOMS: atom_id res chain seq x y z
N MET A 1 50.35 -9.71 104.24
CA MET A 1 50.81 -9.61 102.85
C MET A 1 52.26 -9.10 102.92
N ALA A 2 53.22 -9.99 102.72
CA ALA A 2 54.65 -9.59 102.78
C ALA A 2 55.10 -9.28 101.33
N ILE A 3 55.39 -7.99 101.00
CA ILE A 3 55.99 -7.60 99.75
C ILE A 3 57.49 -7.89 99.76
N GLN A 4 57.94 -8.94 99.13
CA GLN A 4 59.33 -9.20 98.87
C GLN A 4 59.72 -8.64 97.51
N ASN A 5 60.72 -7.79 97.49
CA ASN A 5 61.29 -7.18 96.28
C ASN A 5 60.32 -6.31 95.41
N GLY A 6 59.29 -5.68 96.00
CA GLY A 6 58.42 -4.77 95.31
C GLY A 6 57.48 -5.41 94.27
N ARG A 7 57.37 -6.73 94.28
CA ARG A 7 56.45 -7.47 93.35
C ARG A 7 55.42 -8.24 94.18
N VAL A 8 54.19 -8.21 93.82
CA VAL A 8 53.11 -9.04 94.33
C VAL A 8 52.94 -10.21 93.38
N SER A 9 52.96 -11.45 93.90
CA SER A 9 52.71 -12.63 93.15
C SER A 9 51.20 -12.68 92.76
N THR A 10 50.89 -13.20 91.62
CA THR A 10 49.47 -13.44 91.21
C THR A 10 48.64 -14.25 92.19
N ASN A 11 49.32 -15.16 92.93
CA ASN A 11 48.69 -15.99 93.98
C ASN A 11 48.43 -15.21 95.29
N ASP A 12 48.96 -14.00 95.40
CA ASP A 12 48.77 -13.17 96.62
C ASP A 12 47.60 -12.17 96.45
N ILE A 13 46.99 -12.10 95.25
CA ILE A 13 45.85 -11.25 94.98
C ILE A 13 44.58 -12.11 95.01
N LEU A 14 43.79 -11.91 96.08
CA LEU A 14 42.46 -12.58 96.20
C LEU A 14 41.55 -12.08 95.10
N ASP A 15 40.69 -13.00 94.57
CA ASP A 15 39.65 -12.63 93.66
C ASP A 15 38.85 -11.44 94.17
N SER A 16 38.56 -10.49 93.35
CA SER A 16 37.89 -9.23 93.67
C SER A 16 38.71 -8.25 94.54
N ALA A 17 39.98 -8.52 94.83
CA ALA A 17 40.81 -7.59 95.60
C ALA A 17 41.25 -6.32 94.80
N VAL A 18 41.24 -6.44 93.45
CA VAL A 18 41.50 -5.31 92.53
C VAL A 18 40.19 -4.89 91.93
N THR A 19 39.59 -3.83 92.34
CA THR A 19 38.37 -3.23 91.87
C THR A 19 38.70 -2.12 90.86
N THR A 20 37.75 -1.75 90.05
CA THR A 20 37.90 -0.64 89.07
C THR A 20 38.39 0.66 89.70
N ALA A 21 37.92 0.95 90.94
CA ALA A 21 38.35 2.13 91.69
C ALA A 21 39.82 2.08 92.16
N LYS A 22 40.46 0.89 92.15
CA LYS A 22 41.86 0.70 92.54
C LYS A 22 42.81 0.70 91.32
N ILE A 23 42.30 0.68 90.14
CA ILE A 23 43.09 0.84 88.95
C ILE A 23 43.03 2.32 88.56
N LYS A 24 44.14 3.00 88.69
CA LYS A 24 44.21 4.38 88.27
C LYS A 24 44.00 4.51 86.79
N ASP A 25 43.33 5.59 86.38
CA ASP A 25 43.17 5.91 84.95
C ASP A 25 44.55 5.87 84.24
N ASP A 26 44.60 5.31 83.10
CA ASP A 26 45.80 5.09 82.25
C ASP A 26 46.83 4.11 82.87
N ALA A 27 46.45 3.35 83.92
CA ALA A 27 47.34 2.35 84.53
C ALA A 27 47.55 1.09 83.67
N VAL A 28 46.65 0.84 82.72
CA VAL A 28 46.74 -0.26 81.73
C VAL A 28 47.04 0.36 80.34
N GLU A 29 48.32 0.39 80.02
CA GLU A 29 48.78 0.87 78.70
C GLU A 29 48.74 -0.29 77.68
N SER A 30 48.78 0.06 76.40
CA SER A 30 48.67 -0.94 75.31
C SER A 30 49.79 -2.02 75.39
N GLU A 31 50.94 -1.68 75.89
CA GLU A 31 52.08 -2.60 76.09
C GLU A 31 51.87 -3.62 77.21
N LYS A 32 50.87 -3.41 78.02
CA LYS A 32 50.48 -4.30 79.11
C LYS A 32 49.39 -5.28 78.78
N ILE A 33 48.84 -5.19 77.59
CA ILE A 33 47.84 -6.09 77.02
C ILE A 33 48.57 -6.90 75.97
N GLY A 34 48.72 -8.18 76.18
CA GLY A 34 49.33 -9.06 75.17
C GLY A 34 48.43 -9.20 73.90
N ASP A 35 49.07 -9.59 72.79
CA ASP A 35 48.35 -9.89 71.57
C ASP A 35 47.29 -10.93 71.82
N ASN A 36 46.07 -10.71 71.28
CA ASN A 36 44.90 -11.56 71.39
C ASN A 36 44.32 -11.72 72.83
N GLU A 37 44.74 -10.91 73.84
CA GLU A 37 44.13 -10.96 75.17
C GLU A 37 42.77 -10.27 75.24
N ILE A 38 42.44 -9.36 74.28
CA ILE A 38 41.13 -8.79 74.14
C ILE A 38 40.36 -9.61 73.15
N ILE A 39 39.63 -10.59 73.59
CA ILE A 39 38.74 -11.47 72.77
C ILE A 39 37.32 -10.99 72.88
N THR A 40 36.48 -11.45 71.97
CA THR A 40 35.07 -11.08 71.90
C THR A 40 34.35 -11.29 73.23
N ALA A 41 34.66 -12.37 73.95
CA ALA A 41 34.08 -12.68 75.27
C ALA A 41 34.51 -11.65 76.37
N THR A 42 35.58 -10.87 76.20
CA THR A 42 35.99 -9.88 77.15
C THR A 42 35.43 -8.48 76.88
N ILE A 43 34.83 -8.29 75.72
CA ILE A 43 34.11 -7.08 75.32
C ILE A 43 32.62 -7.28 75.56
N LEU A 44 32.06 -6.67 76.61
CA LEU A 44 30.61 -6.71 76.84
C LEU A 44 29.89 -5.97 75.73
N ASP A 45 28.68 -6.49 75.37
CA ASP A 45 27.78 -5.88 74.40
C ASP A 45 27.61 -4.37 74.74
N ALA A 46 27.57 -3.56 73.69
CA ALA A 46 27.45 -2.12 73.69
C ALA A 46 28.74 -1.32 74.26
N ASN A 47 29.80 -1.98 74.65
CA ASN A 47 31.03 -1.27 75.11
C ASN A 47 31.82 -0.62 73.93
N VAL A 48 31.66 -1.12 72.71
CA VAL A 48 32.21 -0.49 71.52
C VAL A 48 31.12 0.40 70.88
N THR A 49 31.08 1.64 71.27
CA THR A 49 30.14 2.65 70.71
C THR A 49 30.72 3.29 69.48
N ASN A 50 29.85 3.94 68.67
CA ASN A 50 30.25 4.66 67.43
C ASN A 50 31.37 5.70 67.71
N ALA A 51 31.40 6.32 68.94
CA ALA A 51 32.45 7.29 69.33
C ALA A 51 33.82 6.64 69.54
N LYS A 52 33.84 5.31 69.72
CA LYS A 52 35.13 4.55 69.98
C LYS A 52 35.60 3.87 68.66
N LEU A 53 34.78 3.90 67.63
CA LEU A 53 35.20 3.43 66.32
C LEU A 53 35.74 4.61 65.52
N GLY A 54 36.99 4.50 65.08
CA GLY A 54 37.59 5.52 64.20
C GLY A 54 36.79 5.70 62.89
N THR A 55 37.01 6.81 62.21
CA THR A 55 36.35 7.15 60.97
C THR A 55 36.71 6.23 59.77
N ASP A 56 37.76 5.42 59.93
CA ASP A 56 38.36 4.63 58.84
C ASP A 56 38.16 3.12 59.03
N ILE A 57 36.90 2.71 59.23
CA ILE A 57 36.55 1.28 59.15
C ILE A 57 36.49 0.89 57.67
N SER A 58 37.52 0.21 57.20
CA SER A 58 37.56 -0.30 55.84
C SER A 58 36.36 -1.23 55.57
N ALA A 59 35.62 -0.97 54.50
CA ALA A 59 34.52 -1.84 54.03
C ALA A 59 34.94 -3.31 53.83
N ALA A 60 36.24 -3.57 53.59
CA ALA A 60 36.81 -4.92 53.53
C ALA A 60 36.70 -5.70 54.84
N LYS A 61 36.46 -5.01 55.96
CA LYS A 61 36.23 -5.63 57.27
C LYS A 61 34.76 -6.02 57.52
N LEU A 62 33.85 -5.62 56.64
CA LEU A 62 32.43 -5.94 56.71
C LEU A 62 32.13 -7.21 55.88
N THR A 63 32.65 -8.34 56.34
CA THR A 63 32.59 -9.61 55.60
C THR A 63 31.29 -10.41 55.79
N ALA A 64 30.45 -10.05 56.74
CA ALA A 64 29.15 -10.69 57.02
C ALA A 64 28.18 -9.72 57.68
N GLY A 65 26.88 -9.91 57.38
CA GLY A 65 25.77 -9.14 57.96
C GLY A 65 25.15 -8.14 56.98
N THR A 66 23.96 -7.63 57.36
CA THR A 66 23.25 -6.59 56.60
C THR A 66 23.52 -5.22 57.22
N ILE A 67 23.83 -4.23 56.43
CA ILE A 67 23.89 -2.83 56.89
C ILE A 67 22.45 -2.30 56.81
N PRO A 68 21.82 -1.89 57.90
CA PRO A 68 20.46 -1.34 57.85
C PRO A 68 20.40 -0.09 57.01
N ASP A 69 19.27 0.11 56.27
CA ASP A 69 19.06 1.25 55.35
C ASP A 69 19.32 2.62 56.03
N ALA A 70 19.02 2.74 57.33
CA ALA A 70 19.27 3.95 58.12
C ALA A 70 20.77 4.35 58.25
N ARG A 71 21.68 3.45 57.85
CA ARG A 71 23.14 3.69 57.88
C ARG A 71 23.70 4.16 56.55
N PHE A 72 22.88 4.11 55.50
CA PHE A 72 23.26 4.70 54.22
C PHE A 72 22.89 6.19 54.20
N PRO A 73 23.75 7.07 53.71
CA PRO A 73 23.36 8.45 53.49
C PRO A 73 22.22 8.50 52.44
N ALA A 74 21.33 9.49 52.57
CA ALA A 74 20.21 9.68 51.63
C ALA A 74 20.66 9.80 50.16
N THR A 75 21.91 10.19 49.93
CA THR A 75 22.59 10.14 48.63
C THR A 75 23.87 9.35 48.77
N LEU A 76 23.96 8.23 48.08
CA LEU A 76 25.23 7.51 47.99
C LEU A 76 26.22 8.40 47.19
N PRO A 77 27.53 8.45 47.61
CA PRO A 77 28.53 9.09 46.78
C PRO A 77 28.47 8.53 45.36
N ALA A 78 28.90 9.32 44.37
CA ALA A 78 28.92 8.88 42.96
C ALA A 78 29.84 7.65 42.82
N ALA A 79 29.31 6.50 43.14
CA ALA A 79 29.98 5.21 43.03
C ALA A 79 29.51 4.54 41.74
N ASN A 80 30.43 3.89 41.04
CA ASN A 80 30.11 3.04 39.94
C ASN A 80 29.18 1.90 40.43
N GLY A 81 27.90 1.95 40.03
CA GLY A 81 26.90 0.96 40.38
C GLY A 81 27.04 -0.41 39.68
N SER A 82 28.18 -0.67 39.03
CA SER A 82 28.39 -1.89 38.23
C SER A 82 28.34 -3.20 39.05
N ALA A 83 28.55 -3.10 40.35
CA ALA A 83 28.48 -4.23 41.30
C ALA A 83 27.10 -4.36 41.99
N LEU A 84 26.16 -3.46 41.72
CA LEU A 84 24.79 -3.54 42.27
C LEU A 84 23.98 -4.57 41.49
N THR A 85 23.78 -5.73 42.05
CA THR A 85 22.89 -6.78 41.49
C THR A 85 21.50 -6.67 42.11
N ASN A 86 20.47 -7.14 41.37
CA ASN A 86 19.06 -7.15 41.79
C ASN A 86 18.39 -5.76 41.96
N LEU A 87 18.81 -4.78 41.15
CA LEU A 87 18.07 -3.53 41.02
C LEU A 87 16.81 -3.83 40.19
N THR A 88 15.64 -3.93 40.81
CA THR A 88 14.36 -4.06 40.12
C THR A 88 13.83 -2.69 39.70
N ALA A 89 13.22 -2.59 38.52
CA ALA A 89 12.71 -1.33 37.97
C ALA A 89 11.70 -0.61 38.89
N CYS A 90 10.97 -1.34 39.76
CA CYS A 90 10.08 -0.75 40.76
C CYS A 90 10.80 0.04 41.87
N LYS A 91 12.12 -0.08 41.99
CA LYS A 91 12.94 0.71 42.92
C LYS A 91 13.42 2.07 42.34
N LEU A 92 13.13 2.31 41.06
CA LEU A 92 13.45 3.56 40.35
C LEU A 92 12.22 4.51 40.35
N SER A 93 11.62 4.74 41.54
CA SER A 93 10.28 5.34 41.65
C SER A 93 10.20 6.86 41.46
N SER A 94 11.32 7.56 41.23
CA SER A 94 11.28 9.03 41.13
C SER A 94 12.28 9.68 40.20
N VAL A 95 12.98 8.91 39.35
CA VAL A 95 13.99 9.46 38.44
C VAL A 95 13.87 8.84 37.08
N THR A 96 13.79 9.65 36.03
CA THR A 96 13.91 9.20 34.64
C THR A 96 15.30 8.61 34.43
N VAL A 97 15.36 7.38 33.92
CA VAL A 97 16.62 6.81 33.43
C VAL A 97 16.97 7.56 32.14
N PRO A 98 18.11 8.28 32.07
CA PRO A 98 18.50 8.95 30.84
C PRO A 98 18.50 7.96 29.66
N THR A 99 17.94 8.35 28.54
CA THR A 99 17.82 7.50 27.35
C THR A 99 19.15 6.94 26.87
N ALA A 100 20.25 7.69 27.06
CA ALA A 100 21.61 7.23 26.76
C ALA A 100 22.08 6.02 27.61
N ARG A 101 21.36 5.68 28.68
CA ARG A 101 21.62 4.49 29.51
C ARG A 101 20.72 3.31 29.19
N LEU A 102 19.71 3.53 28.38
CA LEU A 102 18.75 2.49 27.95
C LEU A 102 19.18 1.86 26.65
N GLY A 103 19.91 2.59 25.80
CA GLY A 103 20.31 2.10 24.48
C GLY A 103 21.13 3.12 23.69
N SER A 104 21.57 2.71 22.52
CA SER A 104 22.25 3.56 21.54
C SER A 104 21.24 4.14 20.53
N GLY A 105 21.63 5.20 19.81
CA GLY A 105 20.77 5.92 18.88
C GLY A 105 20.09 7.13 19.49
N THR A 106 19.33 7.86 18.69
CA THR A 106 18.60 9.05 19.12
C THR A 106 17.23 8.66 19.65
N ALA A 107 16.96 8.99 20.90
CA ALA A 107 15.64 8.81 21.51
C ALA A 107 14.80 10.09 21.29
N ASP A 108 13.78 10.01 20.47
CA ASP A 108 12.83 11.08 20.18
C ASP A 108 11.38 10.55 20.11
N SER A 109 10.44 11.40 19.72
CA SER A 109 9.01 11.03 19.61
C SER A 109 8.71 9.98 18.53
N ASN A 110 9.66 9.73 17.62
CA ASN A 110 9.50 8.84 16.49
C ASN A 110 10.29 7.53 16.63
N THR A 111 11.03 7.37 17.74
CA THR A 111 11.88 6.21 17.99
C THR A 111 11.47 5.48 19.27
N PHE A 112 11.66 4.17 19.32
CA PHE A 112 11.50 3.36 20.53
C PHE A 112 12.71 2.46 20.75
N LEU A 113 12.89 2.06 22.01
CA LEU A 113 13.92 1.11 22.39
C LEU A 113 13.56 -0.28 21.84
N ARG A 114 14.41 -0.82 21.00
CA ARG A 114 14.31 -2.16 20.43
C ARG A 114 14.90 -3.20 21.35
N GLY A 115 14.62 -4.48 21.09
CA GLY A 115 15.16 -5.61 21.85
C GLY A 115 16.68 -5.76 21.76
N ASP A 116 17.33 -5.12 20.80
CA ASP A 116 18.79 -5.04 20.62
C ASP A 116 19.41 -3.85 21.38
N SER A 117 18.65 -3.18 22.25
CA SER A 117 19.04 -1.99 22.98
C SER A 117 19.40 -0.80 22.09
N THR A 118 18.77 -0.65 20.91
CA THR A 118 18.90 0.53 20.07
C THR A 118 17.59 1.32 20.02
N PHE A 119 17.68 2.66 20.02
CA PHE A 119 16.55 3.51 19.67
C PHE A 119 16.50 3.65 18.16
N ALA A 120 15.42 3.19 17.54
CA ALA A 120 15.19 3.33 16.12
C ALA A 120 13.71 3.59 15.86
N ALA A 121 13.42 4.27 14.77
CA ALA A 121 12.06 4.37 14.27
C ALA A 121 11.48 2.97 14.06
N PRO A 122 10.16 2.78 14.21
CA PRO A 122 9.54 1.55 13.75
C PRO A 122 10.06 1.27 12.36
N ALA A 123 10.45 0.04 12.08
CA ALA A 123 10.55 -0.32 10.68
C ALA A 123 9.20 0.08 10.08
N SER A 124 9.20 0.93 9.08
CA SER A 124 7.99 1.28 8.35
C SER A 124 7.52 0.07 7.54
N THR A 125 7.13 -0.98 8.26
CA THR A 125 6.37 -2.10 7.75
C THR A 125 4.89 -1.82 7.93
N SER A 126 4.51 -0.55 7.88
CA SER A 126 3.17 -0.25 7.42
C SER A 126 3.20 -0.40 5.91
N THR A 127 3.13 -1.60 5.43
CA THR A 127 2.43 -1.88 4.20
C THR A 127 0.93 -1.67 4.45
N ILE A 128 0.55 -0.45 4.84
CA ILE A 128 -0.70 0.06 4.33
C ILE A 128 -0.37 0.17 2.85
N VAL A 129 -0.75 -0.86 2.10
CA VAL A 129 -0.70 -0.81 0.64
C VAL A 129 -1.48 0.44 0.28
N PRO A 130 -0.86 1.47 -0.29
CA PRO A 130 -1.58 2.68 -0.62
C PRO A 130 -2.70 2.27 -1.56
N PHE A 131 -3.92 2.68 -1.27
CA PHE A 131 -5.04 2.41 -2.15
C PHE A 131 -4.69 2.90 -3.55
N ASN A 132 -4.66 1.97 -4.52
CA ASN A 132 -4.46 2.28 -5.93
C ASN A 132 -5.84 2.34 -6.60
N PRO A 133 -6.33 3.53 -6.98
CA PRO A 133 -7.61 3.69 -7.68
C PRO A 133 -7.54 3.27 -9.15
N ILE A 134 -6.34 3.10 -9.71
CA ILE A 134 -6.17 2.58 -11.06
C ILE A 134 -6.59 1.11 -11.08
N ILE A 135 -7.48 0.79 -11.99
CA ILE A 135 -8.00 -0.56 -12.22
C ILE A 135 -7.27 -1.15 -13.41
N ASN A 136 -6.85 -2.42 -13.31
CA ASN A 136 -6.16 -3.12 -14.39
C ASN A 136 -4.87 -2.40 -14.86
N GLY A 137 -4.10 -1.84 -13.92
CA GLY A 137 -2.83 -1.15 -14.23
C GLY A 137 -1.71 -2.09 -14.69
N ASP A 138 -1.87 -3.39 -14.51
CA ASP A 138 -0.99 -4.46 -15.01
C ASP A 138 -1.52 -5.14 -16.28
N PHE A 139 -2.60 -4.61 -16.86
CA PHE A 139 -3.19 -5.03 -18.13
C PHE A 139 -3.50 -6.54 -18.25
N LEU A 140 -3.94 -7.14 -17.15
CA LEU A 140 -4.29 -8.57 -17.12
C LEU A 140 -5.66 -8.86 -17.72
N VAL A 141 -6.64 -7.95 -17.55
CA VAL A 141 -8.04 -8.15 -17.94
C VAL A 141 -8.34 -7.48 -19.27
N TRP A 142 -8.77 -8.28 -20.23
CA TRP A 142 -9.10 -7.85 -21.60
C TRP A 142 -10.39 -8.54 -22.07
N GLN A 143 -11.53 -7.98 -21.72
CA GLN A 143 -12.83 -8.56 -22.10
C GLN A 143 -13.20 -8.26 -23.55
N ARG A 144 -12.68 -7.17 -24.13
CA ARG A 144 -12.98 -6.70 -25.49
C ARG A 144 -12.11 -7.35 -26.58
N GLY A 145 -11.14 -8.16 -26.20
CA GLY A 145 -10.17 -8.79 -27.10
C GLY A 145 -8.74 -8.43 -26.68
N THR A 146 -7.78 -9.32 -26.98
CA THR A 146 -6.38 -9.12 -26.63
C THR A 146 -5.53 -8.55 -27.77
N THR A 147 -6.11 -8.42 -28.95
CA THR A 147 -5.51 -7.77 -30.12
C THR A 147 -6.59 -6.93 -30.79
N ILE A 148 -6.32 -5.67 -30.96
CA ILE A 148 -7.22 -4.67 -31.53
C ILE A 148 -6.48 -4.04 -32.68
N ASN A 149 -6.83 -4.47 -33.88
CA ASN A 149 -6.21 -4.10 -35.15
C ASN A 149 -7.32 -3.80 -36.17
N ALA A 150 -7.19 -2.75 -36.94
CA ALA A 150 -8.19 -2.31 -37.95
C ALA A 150 -8.48 -3.38 -38.98
N ALA A 151 -7.51 -4.17 -39.39
CA ALA A 151 -7.71 -5.25 -40.35
C ALA A 151 -8.71 -6.31 -39.92
N SER A 152 -8.90 -6.47 -38.59
CA SER A 152 -9.84 -7.46 -38.01
C SER A 152 -11.14 -6.85 -37.50
N THR A 153 -11.13 -5.56 -37.09
CA THR A 153 -12.27 -4.87 -36.49
C THR A 153 -12.22 -3.36 -36.72
N ALA A 154 -12.67 -2.94 -37.84
CA ALA A 154 -12.54 -1.59 -38.45
C ALA A 154 -12.92 -0.36 -37.60
N THR A 155 -13.09 -0.44 -36.28
CA THR A 155 -13.51 0.70 -35.46
C THR A 155 -13.01 0.68 -34.00
N ILE A 156 -12.27 -0.34 -33.57
CA ILE A 156 -11.95 -0.49 -32.14
C ILE A 156 -10.64 0.22 -31.77
N ASN A 157 -9.68 0.34 -32.69
CA ASN A 157 -8.44 1.11 -32.50
C ASN A 157 -8.56 2.57 -32.95
N SER A 158 -9.78 3.09 -32.99
CA SER A 158 -10.04 4.50 -33.26
C SER A 158 -9.85 5.35 -32.01
N ASP A 159 -9.67 6.64 -32.23
CA ASP A 159 -9.68 7.63 -31.17
C ASP A 159 -10.92 7.54 -30.29
N ASP A 160 -10.76 7.80 -28.98
CA ASP A 160 -11.79 7.74 -27.94
C ASP A 160 -12.50 6.37 -27.85
N LYS A 161 -11.74 5.27 -27.89
CA LYS A 161 -12.28 3.91 -27.72
C LYS A 161 -11.64 3.17 -26.55
N TYR A 162 -12.49 2.47 -25.79
CA TYR A 162 -12.00 1.52 -24.80
C TYR A 162 -11.30 0.36 -25.49
N ILE A 163 -10.04 0.14 -25.13
CA ILE A 163 -9.19 -0.95 -25.65
C ILE A 163 -9.23 -2.17 -24.72
N CYS A 164 -8.59 -2.14 -23.61
CA CYS A 164 -8.75 -3.10 -22.53
C CYS A 164 -9.66 -2.51 -21.44
N ASP A 165 -9.96 -3.32 -20.45
CA ASP A 165 -10.83 -2.88 -19.36
C ASP A 165 -10.30 -1.64 -18.67
N ARG A 166 -11.12 -0.60 -18.62
CA ARG A 166 -10.89 0.72 -18.01
C ARG A 166 -9.98 1.68 -18.78
N TRP A 167 -9.26 1.25 -19.81
CA TRP A 167 -8.34 2.11 -20.55
C TRP A 167 -8.91 2.53 -21.90
N VAL A 168 -8.83 3.82 -22.18
CA VAL A 168 -9.26 4.45 -23.43
C VAL A 168 -8.04 4.78 -24.28
N LEU A 169 -8.06 4.42 -25.54
CA LEU A 169 -7.10 4.87 -26.54
C LEU A 169 -7.46 6.29 -26.95
N LEU A 170 -6.47 7.17 -26.96
CA LEU A 170 -6.53 8.52 -27.53
C LEU A 170 -5.48 8.64 -28.60
N SER A 171 -5.87 9.18 -29.76
CA SER A 171 -4.96 9.29 -30.91
C SER A 171 -5.35 10.43 -31.85
N ASP A 172 -4.36 10.95 -32.56
CA ASP A 172 -4.54 12.00 -33.57
C ASP A 172 -5.17 11.44 -34.85
N GLY A 173 -6.33 10.80 -34.72
CA GLY A 173 -7.13 10.18 -35.76
C GLY A 173 -7.47 8.72 -35.47
N ASN A 174 -8.06 8.06 -36.45
CA ASN A 174 -8.41 6.65 -36.38
C ASN A 174 -7.28 5.80 -36.98
N ASP A 175 -7.11 4.59 -36.45
CA ASP A 175 -6.18 3.60 -36.99
C ASP A 175 -4.71 4.08 -36.97
N ILE A 176 -4.33 4.67 -35.81
CA ILE A 176 -2.98 5.22 -35.63
C ILE A 176 -2.04 4.18 -35.04
N VAL A 177 -2.55 3.33 -34.16
CA VAL A 177 -1.80 2.26 -33.52
C VAL A 177 -2.60 0.97 -33.46
N ASP A 178 -1.94 -0.16 -33.62
CA ASP A 178 -2.43 -1.46 -33.20
C ASP A 178 -2.26 -1.62 -31.70
N VAL A 179 -3.24 -2.19 -31.05
CA VAL A 179 -3.20 -2.40 -29.59
C VAL A 179 -3.21 -3.88 -29.26
N ALA A 180 -2.28 -4.33 -28.44
CA ALA A 180 -2.21 -5.72 -28.06
C ALA A 180 -1.86 -5.93 -26.58
N ARG A 181 -2.36 -7.04 -26.02
CA ARG A 181 -1.88 -7.58 -24.74
C ARG A 181 -0.69 -8.49 -25.01
N VAL A 182 0.48 -8.07 -24.58
CA VAL A 182 1.71 -8.84 -24.78
C VAL A 182 2.22 -9.46 -23.48
N SER A 183 3.04 -10.51 -23.61
CA SER A 183 3.73 -11.14 -22.48
C SER A 183 5.13 -10.56 -22.25
N ASP A 184 5.55 -9.57 -23.02
CA ASP A 184 6.75 -8.79 -22.78
C ASP A 184 6.46 -7.84 -21.61
N SER A 185 6.98 -8.17 -20.44
CA SER A 185 6.76 -7.45 -19.19
C SER A 185 8.02 -7.54 -18.33
N PRO A 186 8.21 -6.60 -17.38
CA PRO A 186 9.39 -6.60 -16.50
C PRO A 186 9.53 -7.87 -15.65
N ASP A 187 8.48 -8.67 -15.52
CA ASP A 187 8.46 -9.92 -14.73
C ASP A 187 8.86 -11.16 -15.53
N GLY A 188 9.52 -10.99 -16.65
CA GLY A 188 10.00 -12.12 -17.48
C GLY A 188 8.90 -12.96 -18.12
N GLY A 189 7.77 -12.31 -18.51
CA GLY A 189 6.66 -12.96 -19.22
C GLY A 189 5.56 -13.53 -18.32
N SER A 190 5.69 -13.48 -16.98
CA SER A 190 4.62 -13.83 -16.05
C SER A 190 3.55 -12.72 -15.94
N GLY A 191 3.92 -11.47 -16.17
CA GLY A 191 3.03 -10.32 -16.28
C GLY A 191 2.50 -10.11 -17.69
N LYS A 192 1.76 -9.02 -17.86
CA LYS A 192 1.28 -8.53 -19.14
C LYS A 192 1.61 -7.05 -19.29
N ALA A 193 1.61 -6.58 -20.54
CA ALA A 193 1.72 -5.17 -20.86
C ALA A 193 0.74 -4.83 -21.98
N CYS A 194 0.34 -3.55 -22.03
CA CYS A 194 -0.33 -2.96 -23.17
C CYS A 194 0.73 -2.50 -24.16
N GLN A 195 0.67 -3.00 -25.38
CA GLN A 195 1.48 -2.58 -26.52
C GLN A 195 0.64 -1.65 -27.38
N LEU A 196 1.23 -0.52 -27.75
CA LEU A 196 0.73 0.41 -28.75
C LEU A 196 1.77 0.41 -29.88
N GLU A 197 1.47 -0.30 -30.96
CA GLU A 197 2.35 -0.43 -32.13
C GLU A 197 1.96 0.57 -33.20
N VAL A 198 2.90 1.37 -33.69
CA VAL A 198 2.63 2.41 -34.69
C VAL A 198 2.24 1.80 -36.02
N GLU A 199 1.03 2.10 -36.48
CA GLU A 199 0.48 1.73 -37.81
C GLU A 199 0.44 2.94 -38.75
N THR A 200 0.16 4.11 -38.23
CA THR A 200 0.18 5.36 -38.99
C THR A 200 1.24 6.32 -38.43
N ILE A 201 2.23 6.66 -39.26
CA ILE A 201 3.30 7.58 -38.88
C ILE A 201 2.83 9.05 -38.81
N ASN A 202 3.63 9.90 -38.15
CA ASN A 202 3.40 11.34 -38.01
C ASN A 202 2.15 11.67 -37.17
N LYS A 203 1.82 10.82 -36.23
CA LYS A 203 0.67 10.96 -35.34
C LYS A 203 1.05 10.72 -33.88
N LYS A 204 0.44 11.48 -32.99
CA LYS A 204 0.52 11.25 -31.55
C LYS A 204 -0.56 10.27 -31.09
N PHE A 205 -0.27 9.53 -30.05
CA PHE A 205 -1.18 8.55 -29.45
C PHE A 205 -0.87 8.32 -28.00
N GLY A 206 -1.82 7.79 -27.26
CA GLY A 206 -1.66 7.44 -25.85
C GLY A 206 -2.86 6.74 -25.28
N ILE A 207 -2.85 6.50 -23.99
CA ILE A 207 -3.96 5.90 -23.26
C ILE A 207 -4.31 6.72 -22.03
N VAL A 208 -5.57 6.71 -21.64
CA VAL A 208 -6.05 7.36 -20.44
C VAL A 208 -6.91 6.42 -19.62
N GLN A 209 -6.81 6.52 -18.30
CA GLN A 209 -7.79 5.94 -17.39
C GLN A 209 -8.40 7.03 -16.51
N ILE A 210 -9.72 7.16 -16.59
CA ILE A 210 -10.50 8.07 -15.77
C ILE A 210 -10.97 7.32 -14.52
N ILE A 211 -10.73 7.89 -13.35
CA ILE A 211 -11.06 7.31 -12.06
C ILE A 211 -12.46 7.82 -11.63
N GLU A 212 -13.33 6.90 -11.22
CA GLU A 212 -14.64 7.24 -10.65
C GLU A 212 -14.49 8.17 -9.45
N GLY A 213 -15.28 9.25 -9.36
CA GLY A 213 -15.13 10.32 -8.38
C GLY A 213 -15.02 9.83 -6.95
N LYS A 214 -15.84 8.87 -6.54
CA LYS A 214 -15.78 8.27 -5.20
C LYS A 214 -14.46 7.53 -4.88
N ASN A 215 -13.70 7.10 -5.91
CA ASN A 215 -12.45 6.40 -5.76
C ASN A 215 -11.24 7.34 -5.72
N CYS A 216 -11.44 8.63 -6.01
CA CYS A 216 -10.39 9.64 -5.93
C CYS A 216 -10.73 10.82 -5.00
N HIS A 217 -11.90 10.77 -4.34
CA HIS A 217 -12.39 11.87 -3.49
C HIS A 217 -11.42 12.28 -2.38
N ASP A 218 -10.74 11.34 -1.77
CA ASP A 218 -9.74 11.58 -0.72
C ASP A 218 -8.36 12.01 -1.24
N MET A 219 -8.18 12.05 -2.56
CA MET A 219 -6.98 12.54 -3.23
C MET A 219 -7.11 14.00 -3.68
N ILE A 220 -8.34 14.51 -3.81
CA ILE A 220 -8.60 15.89 -4.21
C ILE A 220 -8.22 16.83 -3.06
N GLY A 221 -7.38 17.83 -3.37
CA GLY A 221 -6.80 18.75 -2.39
C GLY A 221 -5.58 18.18 -1.66
N GLU A 222 -5.04 17.06 -2.12
CA GLU A 222 -3.91 16.38 -1.50
C GLU A 222 -2.82 16.07 -2.53
N ALA A 223 -1.60 15.84 -2.05
CA ALA A 223 -0.52 15.35 -2.89
C ALA A 223 -0.75 13.89 -3.30
N VAL A 224 -0.52 13.60 -4.57
CA VAL A 224 -0.55 12.24 -5.13
C VAL A 224 0.75 11.95 -5.88
N SER A 225 1.03 10.68 -6.08
CA SER A 225 2.20 10.22 -6.84
C SER A 225 1.82 9.08 -7.78
N LEU A 226 2.32 9.14 -9.01
CA LEU A 226 2.13 8.15 -10.06
C LEU A 226 3.41 7.36 -10.23
N SER A 227 3.31 6.03 -10.30
CA SER A 227 4.37 5.15 -10.78
C SER A 227 3.86 4.31 -11.95
N LEU A 228 4.72 4.04 -12.91
CA LEU A 228 4.40 3.24 -14.09
C LEU A 228 5.68 2.63 -14.64
N LYS A 229 5.57 1.49 -15.31
CA LYS A 229 6.69 0.90 -16.04
C LYS A 229 6.47 1.04 -17.52
N LEU A 230 7.49 1.56 -18.20
CA LEU A 230 7.47 1.82 -19.62
C LEU A 230 8.70 1.21 -20.30
N ARG A 231 8.52 0.94 -21.58
CA ARG A 231 9.55 0.57 -22.53
C ARG A 231 9.14 1.00 -23.93
N VAL A 232 10.08 1.38 -24.76
CA VAL A 232 9.88 1.59 -26.21
C VAL A 232 10.70 0.58 -27.01
N SER A 233 10.30 0.26 -28.23
CA SER A 233 11.06 -0.63 -29.09
C SER A 233 12.30 0.08 -29.67
N ALA A 234 12.22 1.39 -29.89
CA ALA A 234 13.30 2.23 -30.39
C ALA A 234 13.25 3.62 -29.77
N THR A 235 14.41 4.18 -29.45
CA THR A 235 14.54 5.55 -28.91
C THR A 235 14.87 6.56 -29.96
N THR A 236 15.00 6.17 -31.25
CA THR A 236 15.32 7.09 -32.32
C THR A 236 14.14 7.97 -32.74
N ASN A 237 12.93 7.40 -32.61
CA ASN A 237 11.70 8.06 -33.06
C ASN A 237 10.61 8.09 -31.96
N LEU A 238 10.71 7.24 -30.94
CA LEU A 238 9.87 7.29 -29.73
C LEU A 238 10.69 7.84 -28.55
N ASP A 239 11.25 9.03 -28.73
CA ASP A 239 12.20 9.65 -27.80
C ASP A 239 11.54 10.66 -26.83
N ASP A 240 10.27 10.97 -26.97
CA ASP A 240 9.53 11.83 -26.03
C ASP A 240 8.20 11.14 -25.63
N VAL A 241 8.22 10.41 -24.53
CA VAL A 241 7.04 9.81 -23.89
C VAL A 241 6.75 10.54 -22.60
N ARG A 242 5.51 10.94 -22.41
CA ARG A 242 5.06 11.73 -21.27
C ARG A 242 3.92 11.07 -20.54
N ALA A 243 3.76 11.46 -19.26
CA ALA A 243 2.60 11.11 -18.47
C ALA A 243 2.09 12.31 -17.68
N ALA A 244 0.79 12.32 -17.44
CA ALA A 244 0.13 13.36 -16.66
C ALA A 244 -0.89 12.79 -15.68
N ILE A 245 -1.03 13.49 -14.58
CA ILE A 245 -2.19 13.43 -13.71
C ILE A 245 -3.04 14.64 -14.07
N VAL A 246 -4.30 14.40 -14.43
CA VAL A 246 -5.25 15.44 -14.83
C VAL A 246 -6.50 15.36 -13.98
N SER A 247 -7.13 16.49 -13.71
CA SER A 247 -8.38 16.57 -12.96
C SER A 247 -9.53 17.10 -13.80
N TRP A 248 -10.73 16.64 -13.49
CA TRP A 248 -11.98 17.07 -14.09
C TRP A 248 -12.77 17.95 -13.12
N SER A 249 -13.14 19.17 -13.54
CA SER A 249 -13.90 20.14 -12.75
C SER A 249 -15.37 20.28 -13.18
N GLY A 250 -15.84 19.46 -14.11
CA GLY A 250 -17.24 19.42 -14.53
C GLY A 250 -18.14 18.64 -13.57
N THR A 251 -19.22 18.08 -14.06
CA THR A 251 -20.11 17.23 -13.27
C THR A 251 -19.43 15.91 -12.96
N GLU A 252 -19.42 15.49 -11.70
CA GLU A 252 -18.83 14.24 -11.23
C GLU A 252 -19.35 13.05 -12.04
N ASP A 253 -18.44 12.20 -12.50
CA ASP A 253 -18.72 11.00 -13.29
C ASP A 253 -19.51 11.22 -14.60
N SER A 254 -19.64 12.47 -15.04
CA SER A 254 -20.16 12.85 -16.36
C SER A 254 -19.06 13.51 -17.16
N VAL A 255 -18.01 12.76 -17.39
CA VAL A 255 -16.75 13.20 -17.99
C VAL A 255 -16.78 13.05 -19.51
N THR A 256 -15.91 13.79 -20.20
CA THR A 256 -15.56 13.51 -21.60
C THR A 256 -14.36 12.56 -21.58
N SER A 257 -14.51 11.36 -22.15
CA SER A 257 -13.46 10.33 -22.21
C SER A 257 -12.32 10.74 -23.15
N ASP A 258 -12.62 11.42 -24.23
CA ASP A 258 -11.64 12.13 -25.05
C ASP A 258 -11.20 13.40 -24.30
N ILE A 259 -10.10 13.26 -23.56
CA ILE A 259 -9.53 14.37 -22.78
C ILE A 259 -8.69 15.34 -23.64
N VAL A 260 -8.39 15.02 -24.90
CA VAL A 260 -7.56 15.81 -25.79
C VAL A 260 -8.43 16.56 -26.80
N SER A 261 -8.37 17.89 -26.76
CA SER A 261 -9.04 18.72 -27.78
C SER A 261 -8.13 19.04 -28.98
N ALA A 262 -6.81 19.01 -28.78
CA ALA A 262 -5.82 19.19 -29.87
C ALA A 262 -4.49 18.55 -29.47
N TRP A 263 -3.90 17.77 -30.38
CA TRP A 263 -2.65 17.06 -30.12
C TRP A 263 -1.39 17.93 -30.18
N GLU A 264 -1.47 19.13 -30.72
CA GLU A 264 -0.40 20.09 -30.83
C GLU A 264 0.85 19.58 -31.59
N ALA A 265 1.81 20.46 -31.81
CA ALA A 265 3.08 20.10 -32.45
C ALA A 265 3.93 19.19 -31.56
N GLU A 266 4.91 18.51 -32.18
CA GLU A 266 5.89 17.72 -31.46
C GLU A 266 6.60 18.55 -30.37
N GLY A 267 6.85 17.93 -29.21
CA GLY A 267 7.44 18.60 -28.05
C GLY A 267 6.44 19.45 -27.22
N THR A 268 5.26 19.75 -27.77
CA THR A 268 4.20 20.50 -27.05
C THR A 268 3.15 19.56 -26.48
N ASN A 269 2.81 19.75 -25.22
CA ASN A 269 1.76 18.94 -24.58
C ASN A 269 0.41 19.16 -25.27
N PRO A 270 -0.44 18.14 -25.41
CA PRO A 270 -1.79 18.30 -25.95
C PRO A 270 -2.60 19.36 -25.22
N THR A 271 -3.44 20.09 -25.95
CA THR A 271 -4.46 20.94 -25.35
C THR A 271 -5.60 20.06 -24.85
N LEU A 272 -5.94 20.18 -23.59
CA LEU A 272 -7.00 19.37 -22.99
C LEU A 272 -8.40 19.89 -23.36
N ALA A 273 -9.36 19.01 -23.37
CA ALA A 273 -10.77 19.34 -23.52
C ALA A 273 -11.25 20.18 -22.31
N SER A 274 -12.32 20.95 -22.50
CA SER A 274 -12.89 21.81 -21.48
C SER A 274 -13.15 21.05 -20.16
N ASN A 275 -12.90 21.67 -19.03
CA ASN A 275 -12.96 21.16 -17.67
C ASN A 275 -11.87 20.15 -17.29
N TRP A 276 -11.00 19.73 -18.21
CA TRP A 276 -9.80 18.98 -17.87
C TRP A 276 -8.60 19.92 -17.66
N THR A 277 -7.82 19.67 -16.61
CA THR A 277 -6.65 20.47 -16.24
C THR A 277 -5.48 19.56 -15.88
N TYR A 278 -4.27 19.90 -16.34
CA TYR A 278 -3.03 19.25 -15.89
C TYR A 278 -2.73 19.63 -14.43
N GLU A 279 -2.51 18.66 -13.58
CA GLU A 279 -2.05 18.88 -12.19
C GLU A 279 -0.52 18.89 -12.08
N ASN A 280 0.19 18.19 -12.96
CA ASN A 280 1.63 18.30 -13.12
C ASN A 280 1.99 19.02 -14.42
N THR A 281 3.24 19.42 -14.57
CA THR A 281 3.80 19.89 -15.84
C THR A 281 4.45 18.70 -16.56
N PRO A 282 3.78 18.09 -17.55
CA PRO A 282 4.32 16.91 -18.22
C PRO A 282 5.62 17.22 -18.97
N ALA A 283 6.61 16.38 -18.75
CA ALA A 283 7.91 16.44 -19.43
C ALA A 283 8.28 15.05 -19.95
N ASP A 284 9.25 15.00 -20.85
CA ASP A 284 9.80 13.74 -21.33
C ASP A 284 10.31 12.88 -20.18
N LEU A 285 9.88 11.63 -20.13
CA LEU A 285 10.27 10.64 -19.14
C LEU A 285 11.61 9.95 -19.50
N ASN A 286 12.18 10.24 -20.67
CA ASN A 286 13.40 9.62 -21.19
C ASN A 286 13.28 8.07 -21.22
N VAL A 287 12.17 7.57 -21.80
CA VAL A 287 11.89 6.13 -21.85
C VAL A 287 12.92 5.43 -22.73
N THR A 288 13.39 4.28 -22.26
CA THR A 288 14.44 3.48 -22.92
C THR A 288 13.89 2.21 -23.55
N THR A 289 14.75 1.49 -24.28
CA THR A 289 14.43 0.16 -24.85
C THR A 289 14.47 -0.97 -23.82
N SER A 290 14.76 -0.68 -22.57
CA SER A 290 14.68 -1.62 -21.45
C SER A 290 13.56 -1.20 -20.51
N TRP A 291 12.85 -2.17 -19.93
CA TRP A 291 11.85 -1.87 -18.90
C TRP A 291 12.44 -1.08 -17.75
N ALA A 292 11.82 0.03 -17.41
CA ALA A 292 12.17 0.85 -16.25
C ALA A 292 10.92 1.40 -15.58
N GLU A 293 11.04 1.68 -14.28
CA GLU A 293 10.02 2.38 -13.52
C GLU A 293 10.22 3.89 -13.65
N TYR A 294 9.15 4.60 -13.95
CA TYR A 294 9.08 6.05 -14.02
C TYR A 294 8.11 6.56 -12.97
N LYS A 295 8.43 7.72 -12.40
CA LYS A 295 7.65 8.30 -11.30
C LYS A 295 7.38 9.78 -11.55
N ILE A 296 6.17 10.18 -11.20
CA ILE A 296 5.75 11.58 -11.11
C ILE A 296 5.26 11.75 -9.69
N GLU A 297 6.03 12.43 -8.86
CA GLU A 297 5.82 12.45 -7.43
C GLU A 297 5.43 13.83 -6.92
N ASN A 298 4.71 13.87 -5.80
CA ASN A 298 4.32 15.08 -5.09
C ASN A 298 3.54 16.07 -5.96
N VAL A 299 2.51 15.58 -6.61
CA VAL A 299 1.61 16.39 -7.43
C VAL A 299 0.38 16.74 -6.60
N ASP A 300 0.16 18.01 -6.33
CA ASP A 300 -1.04 18.49 -5.62
C ASP A 300 -2.23 18.51 -6.58
N ILE A 301 -3.35 17.90 -6.18
CA ILE A 301 -4.62 17.99 -6.92
C ILE A 301 -5.36 19.21 -6.42
N ASP A 302 -4.93 20.39 -6.88
CA ASP A 302 -5.40 21.68 -6.36
C ASP A 302 -6.37 22.43 -7.27
N THR A 303 -6.70 21.88 -8.45
CA THR A 303 -7.69 22.48 -9.35
C THR A 303 -9.03 22.68 -8.65
N SER A 304 -9.47 23.93 -8.61
CA SER A 304 -10.72 24.29 -7.95
C SER A 304 -11.92 23.57 -8.55
N GLY A 305 -12.66 22.87 -7.71
CA GLY A 305 -13.86 22.14 -8.13
C GLY A 305 -13.58 20.78 -8.76
N ALA A 306 -12.35 20.27 -8.70
CA ALA A 306 -12.02 18.92 -9.17
C ALA A 306 -12.97 17.86 -8.57
N LYS A 307 -13.40 16.91 -9.41
CA LYS A 307 -14.34 15.83 -9.10
C LYS A 307 -13.81 14.46 -9.46
N ASN A 308 -13.15 14.34 -10.60
CA ASN A 308 -12.50 13.11 -11.03
C ASN A 308 -11.03 13.38 -11.31
N ILE A 309 -10.23 12.35 -11.24
CA ILE A 309 -8.81 12.35 -11.62
C ILE A 309 -8.63 11.36 -12.77
N ALA A 310 -7.71 11.64 -13.67
CA ALA A 310 -7.30 10.68 -14.68
C ALA A 310 -5.77 10.62 -14.81
N VAL A 311 -5.28 9.47 -15.26
CA VAL A 311 -3.89 9.27 -15.63
C VAL A 311 -3.81 9.15 -17.14
N PHE A 312 -3.03 10.01 -17.77
CA PHE A 312 -2.82 10.07 -19.23
C PHE A 312 -1.35 9.78 -19.55
N ILE A 313 -1.08 8.85 -20.46
CA ILE A 313 0.26 8.41 -20.89
C ILE A 313 0.26 8.46 -22.40
N TRP A 314 1.24 9.17 -23.01
CA TRP A 314 1.25 9.35 -24.46
C TRP A 314 2.65 9.49 -25.04
N SER A 315 2.79 9.19 -26.35
CA SER A 315 3.92 9.58 -27.17
C SER A 315 3.74 11.02 -27.64
N ASN A 316 4.71 11.90 -27.32
CA ASN A 316 4.64 13.32 -27.66
C ASN A 316 5.41 13.68 -28.95
N VAL A 317 5.76 12.67 -29.71
CA VAL A 317 6.49 12.80 -30.98
C VAL A 317 5.56 12.61 -32.17
N THR A 318 5.93 13.16 -33.30
CA THR A 318 5.28 12.96 -34.60
C THR A 318 6.19 12.24 -35.61
N GLY A 319 7.46 12.03 -35.29
CA GLY A 319 8.44 11.38 -36.16
C GLY A 319 8.50 9.85 -36.04
N THR A 320 7.44 9.19 -35.57
CA THR A 320 7.38 7.73 -35.38
C THR A 320 7.58 6.95 -36.67
N ALA A 321 8.18 5.76 -36.58
CA ALA A 321 8.26 4.81 -37.68
C ALA A 321 7.26 3.65 -37.49
N LEU A 322 6.88 2.98 -38.60
CA LEU A 322 5.98 1.82 -38.55
C LEU A 322 6.58 0.69 -37.71
N ASN A 323 5.71 -0.02 -37.01
CA ASN A 323 6.03 -1.15 -36.13
C ASN A 323 6.95 -0.75 -34.94
N GLU A 324 7.00 0.51 -34.54
CA GLU A 324 7.59 0.92 -33.28
C GLU A 324 6.55 0.81 -32.16
N ASP A 325 7.00 0.37 -30.98
CA ASP A 325 6.13 0.06 -29.85
C ASP A 325 6.36 0.98 -28.66
N LEU A 326 5.28 1.45 -28.07
CA LEU A 326 5.24 1.89 -26.68
C LEU A 326 4.55 0.79 -25.84
N LEU A 327 5.27 0.27 -24.86
CA LEU A 327 4.78 -0.75 -23.93
C LEU A 327 4.60 -0.16 -22.54
N ILE A 328 3.44 -0.45 -21.92
CA ILE A 328 3.01 0.13 -20.65
C ILE A 328 2.53 -0.97 -19.72
N THR A 329 2.98 -0.96 -18.47
CA THR A 329 2.47 -1.85 -17.42
C THR A 329 2.68 -1.27 -16.03
N ASP A 330 2.15 -1.93 -15.00
CA ASP A 330 2.31 -1.63 -13.58
C ASP A 330 2.00 -0.14 -13.25
N VAL A 331 0.89 0.38 -13.78
CA VAL A 331 0.44 1.76 -13.53
C VAL A 331 -0.25 1.85 -12.19
N GLN A 332 0.22 2.71 -11.31
CA GLN A 332 -0.31 2.94 -9.98
C GLN A 332 -0.33 4.42 -9.64
N LEU A 333 -1.48 4.88 -9.14
CA LEU A 333 -1.62 6.19 -8.51
C LEU A 333 -1.84 5.99 -7.01
N ASN A 334 -1.11 6.69 -6.18
CA ASN A 334 -1.33 6.65 -4.73
C ASN A 334 -1.37 8.05 -4.12
N LYS A 335 -2.12 8.20 -3.04
CA LYS A 335 -2.07 9.39 -2.20
C LYS A 335 -0.72 9.46 -1.49
N GLY A 336 -0.13 10.65 -1.44
CA GLY A 336 1.13 10.94 -0.78
C GLY A 336 2.20 11.48 -1.72
N ALA A 337 3.25 12.07 -1.12
CA ALA A 337 4.33 12.75 -1.83
C ALA A 337 5.36 11.82 -2.49
N THR A 338 5.25 10.51 -2.29
CA THR A 338 6.17 9.51 -2.87
C THR A 338 5.39 8.38 -3.53
N ALA A 339 5.85 7.96 -4.70
CA ALA A 339 5.27 6.82 -5.41
C ALA A 339 5.67 5.50 -4.75
N GLY A 340 4.68 4.68 -4.39
CA GLY A 340 4.89 3.32 -3.94
C GLY A 340 5.31 2.38 -5.08
N SER A 341 5.88 1.23 -4.73
CA SER A 341 6.05 0.13 -5.69
C SER A 341 4.68 -0.41 -6.11
N TYR A 342 4.58 -0.88 -7.37
CA TYR A 342 3.33 -1.45 -7.86
C TYR A 342 2.90 -2.67 -7.02
N GLU A 343 1.68 -2.60 -6.50
CA GLU A 343 1.08 -3.65 -5.69
C GLU A 343 0.02 -4.41 -6.50
N ARG A 344 0.32 -5.68 -6.80
CA ARG A 344 -0.60 -6.51 -7.56
C ARG A 344 -1.80 -6.93 -6.73
N LYS A 345 -2.99 -6.63 -7.21
CA LYS A 345 -4.23 -7.16 -6.66
C LYS A 345 -4.40 -8.64 -7.04
N PRO A 346 -5.07 -9.45 -6.22
CA PRO A 346 -5.54 -10.77 -6.67
C PRO A 346 -6.35 -10.63 -7.96
N ILE A 347 -6.11 -11.50 -8.94
CA ILE A 347 -6.77 -11.42 -10.26
C ILE A 347 -8.31 -11.42 -10.15
N SER A 348 -8.87 -12.12 -9.19
CA SER A 348 -10.32 -12.14 -8.93
C SER A 348 -10.85 -10.76 -8.57
N GLN A 349 -10.11 -9.98 -7.80
CA GLN A 349 -10.50 -8.61 -7.45
C GLN A 349 -10.36 -7.68 -8.66
N THR A 350 -9.28 -7.80 -9.44
CA THR A 350 -9.14 -7.01 -10.68
C THR A 350 -10.30 -7.29 -11.65
N ILE A 351 -10.71 -8.55 -11.78
CA ILE A 351 -11.87 -8.94 -12.58
C ILE A 351 -13.14 -8.29 -12.03
N GLU A 352 -13.39 -8.35 -10.73
CA GLU A 352 -14.55 -7.72 -10.09
C GLU A 352 -14.57 -6.21 -10.30
N ASP A 353 -13.42 -5.56 -10.11
CA ASP A 353 -13.25 -4.11 -10.34
C ASP A 353 -13.56 -3.76 -11.82
N CYS A 354 -13.08 -4.54 -12.79
CA CYS A 354 -13.34 -4.35 -14.22
C CYS A 354 -14.81 -4.60 -14.57
N THR A 355 -15.38 -5.71 -14.09
CA THR A 355 -16.78 -6.08 -14.41
C THR A 355 -17.79 -5.09 -13.83
N ARG A 356 -17.41 -4.25 -12.87
CA ARG A 356 -18.24 -3.14 -12.42
C ARG A 356 -18.57 -2.14 -13.54
N TYR A 357 -17.69 -1.99 -14.53
CA TYR A 357 -17.81 -1.02 -15.63
C TYR A 357 -18.20 -1.68 -16.97
N TYR A 358 -17.60 -2.80 -17.26
CA TYR A 358 -17.87 -3.55 -18.47
C TYR A 358 -17.99 -5.04 -18.16
N GLU A 359 -18.98 -5.69 -18.70
CA GLU A 359 -19.14 -7.13 -18.55
C GLU A 359 -19.76 -7.72 -19.82
N THR A 360 -19.22 -8.83 -20.23
CA THR A 360 -19.72 -9.58 -21.38
C THR A 360 -19.96 -11.04 -21.03
N SER A 361 -20.96 -11.65 -21.66
CA SER A 361 -21.19 -13.10 -21.64
C SER A 361 -20.32 -13.86 -22.62
N MET A 362 -19.53 -13.16 -23.44
CA MET A 362 -18.66 -13.76 -24.45
C MET A 362 -17.35 -14.24 -23.82
N GLU A 363 -16.62 -15.10 -24.51
CA GLU A 363 -15.29 -15.53 -24.10
C GLU A 363 -14.32 -14.34 -24.15
N TRP A 364 -13.55 -14.16 -23.09
CA TRP A 364 -12.62 -13.04 -22.97
C TRP A 364 -11.38 -13.22 -23.85
N GLY A 365 -10.85 -12.12 -24.31
CA GLY A 365 -9.60 -12.11 -25.06
C GLY A 365 -9.75 -12.44 -26.55
N ILE A 366 -10.96 -12.62 -27.04
CA ILE A 366 -11.24 -12.90 -28.45
C ILE A 366 -11.91 -11.69 -29.09
N THR A 367 -11.20 -11.03 -30.00
CA THR A 367 -11.69 -9.87 -30.71
C THR A 367 -12.71 -10.30 -31.80
N GLY A 368 -13.86 -9.64 -31.82
CA GLY A 368 -14.85 -9.80 -32.88
C GLY A 368 -15.60 -11.15 -32.94
N GLN A 369 -15.39 -12.04 -31.96
CA GLN A 369 -16.13 -13.29 -31.90
C GLN A 369 -17.29 -13.21 -30.91
N TYR A 370 -18.51 -13.20 -31.47
CA TYR A 370 -19.76 -13.27 -30.69
C TYR A 370 -20.19 -14.74 -30.43
N GLN A 371 -19.35 -15.72 -30.72
CA GLN A 371 -19.69 -17.14 -30.73
C GLN A 371 -19.42 -17.90 -29.42
N GLY A 372 -18.94 -17.29 -28.38
CA GLY A 372 -18.37 -18.03 -27.22
C GLY A 372 -19.40 -18.59 -26.24
N GLN A 373 -20.26 -17.77 -25.69
CA GLN A 373 -21.15 -18.16 -24.58
C GLN A 373 -22.62 -17.96 -24.96
N GLN A 374 -23.23 -19.01 -25.39
CA GLN A 374 -24.68 -19.02 -25.66
C GLN A 374 -25.43 -19.19 -24.35
N VAL A 375 -26.03 -18.16 -23.83
CA VAL A 375 -26.94 -18.28 -22.70
C VAL A 375 -28.21 -18.98 -23.18
N LYS A 376 -28.35 -20.26 -22.84
CA LYS A 376 -29.56 -21.02 -23.11
C LYS A 376 -30.66 -20.58 -22.16
N ILE A 377 -31.65 -19.86 -22.67
CA ILE A 377 -32.83 -19.52 -21.89
C ILE A 377 -34.00 -20.34 -22.44
N GLY A 378 -34.43 -21.31 -21.62
CA GLY A 378 -35.72 -21.97 -21.88
C GLY A 378 -36.83 -20.97 -21.64
N VAL A 379 -37.67 -20.74 -22.62
CA VAL A 379 -38.85 -19.90 -22.49
C VAL A 379 -39.98 -20.72 -21.89
N GLY A 380 -40.16 -20.56 -20.59
CA GLY A 380 -41.40 -20.99 -19.91
C GLY A 380 -42.10 -19.72 -19.41
N GLY A 381 -42.88 -19.06 -20.21
CA GLY A 381 -43.58 -17.86 -19.78
C GLY A 381 -44.85 -17.62 -20.57
N THR A 382 -45.97 -17.51 -19.87
CA THR A 382 -47.28 -17.06 -20.39
C THR A 382 -47.15 -15.67 -21.05
N ALA A 383 -47.78 -15.53 -22.22
CA ALA A 383 -47.86 -14.28 -22.95
C ALA A 383 -48.34 -13.12 -22.06
N MET A 384 -47.52 -12.11 -21.91
CA MET A 384 -47.99 -10.81 -21.43
C MET A 384 -48.45 -9.98 -22.64
N GLY A 385 -49.72 -10.07 -22.94
CA GLY A 385 -50.37 -9.27 -23.98
C GLY A 385 -50.02 -9.68 -25.43
N ALA A 386 -50.90 -9.47 -26.37
CA ALA A 386 -50.84 -9.99 -27.73
C ALA A 386 -49.73 -9.40 -28.62
N THR A 387 -48.87 -8.54 -28.12
CA THR A 387 -47.89 -7.81 -28.96
C THR A 387 -46.43 -7.86 -28.47
N THR A 388 -46.15 -8.36 -27.27
CA THR A 388 -44.77 -8.43 -26.73
C THR A 388 -44.53 -9.78 -26.07
N SER A 389 -43.52 -10.50 -26.50
CA SER A 389 -43.03 -11.71 -25.84
C SER A 389 -41.62 -11.44 -25.26
N SER A 390 -41.30 -12.08 -24.16
CA SER A 390 -40.00 -11.90 -23.47
C SER A 390 -39.25 -13.22 -23.37
N ILE A 391 -37.93 -13.14 -23.41
CA ILE A 391 -37.00 -14.18 -22.98
C ILE A 391 -36.38 -13.74 -21.69
N GLY A 392 -36.01 -14.69 -20.82
CA GLY A 392 -35.48 -14.37 -19.48
C GLY A 392 -34.23 -13.49 -19.50
N GLY A 393 -34.00 -12.79 -18.44
CA GLY A 393 -32.86 -11.90 -18.27
C GLY A 393 -31.68 -12.55 -17.58
N ASN A 394 -30.66 -11.75 -17.30
CA ASN A 394 -29.43 -12.18 -16.61
C ASN A 394 -29.09 -11.26 -15.46
N ARG A 395 -28.39 -11.83 -14.47
CA ARG A 395 -27.68 -11.08 -13.45
C ARG A 395 -26.24 -10.84 -13.90
N TYR A 396 -25.68 -9.72 -13.50
CA TYR A 396 -24.26 -9.43 -13.66
C TYR A 396 -23.45 -10.10 -12.55
N ASN A 397 -22.20 -10.42 -12.82
CA ASN A 397 -21.28 -10.95 -11.82
C ASN A 397 -20.92 -9.89 -10.76
N SER A 398 -20.80 -8.64 -11.19
CA SER A 398 -20.56 -7.49 -10.30
C SER A 398 -21.66 -6.43 -10.47
N ARG A 399 -21.94 -5.74 -9.37
CA ARG A 399 -22.85 -4.59 -9.40
C ARG A 399 -22.25 -3.47 -10.25
N LYS A 400 -22.94 -3.03 -11.28
CA LYS A 400 -22.49 -1.97 -12.17
C LYS A 400 -22.42 -0.61 -11.47
N ARG A 401 -21.54 0.25 -11.96
CA ARG A 401 -21.38 1.64 -11.47
C ARG A 401 -22.70 2.41 -11.54
N VAL A 402 -23.34 2.35 -12.68
CA VAL A 402 -24.66 2.92 -12.97
C VAL A 402 -25.53 1.83 -13.63
N THR A 403 -26.77 2.14 -13.95
CA THR A 403 -27.58 1.29 -14.84
C THR A 403 -26.91 1.23 -16.20
N PRO A 404 -26.42 0.04 -16.64
CA PRO A 404 -25.63 -0.06 -17.86
C PRO A 404 -26.50 0.04 -19.11
N THR A 405 -25.87 0.37 -20.23
CA THR A 405 -26.42 0.04 -21.56
C THR A 405 -26.20 -1.45 -21.80
N VAL A 406 -27.26 -2.17 -22.17
CA VAL A 406 -27.18 -3.61 -22.48
C VAL A 406 -27.51 -3.85 -23.94
N THR A 407 -26.52 -4.43 -24.64
CA THR A 407 -26.70 -4.85 -26.03
C THR A 407 -26.67 -6.36 -26.13
N LEU A 408 -27.68 -6.92 -26.82
CA LEU A 408 -27.75 -8.35 -27.11
C LEU A 408 -27.17 -8.62 -28.49
N TYR A 409 -26.51 -9.74 -28.66
CA TYR A 409 -25.87 -10.10 -29.93
C TYR A 409 -26.25 -11.50 -30.39
N HIS A 410 -26.54 -11.60 -31.67
CA HIS A 410 -26.59 -12.86 -32.39
C HIS A 410 -25.17 -13.41 -32.61
N GLN A 411 -25.04 -14.71 -32.82
CA GLN A 411 -23.73 -15.38 -33.02
C GLN A 411 -22.90 -14.86 -34.21
N ASP A 412 -23.48 -14.14 -35.14
CA ASP A 412 -22.79 -13.48 -36.26
C ASP A 412 -22.35 -12.04 -35.96
N GLY A 413 -22.52 -11.59 -34.73
CA GLY A 413 -22.17 -10.24 -34.32
C GLY A 413 -23.25 -9.18 -34.53
N THR A 414 -24.44 -9.56 -35.02
CA THR A 414 -25.52 -8.59 -35.19
C THR A 414 -26.05 -8.12 -33.84
N ALA A 415 -25.93 -6.82 -33.57
CA ALA A 415 -26.47 -6.18 -32.38
C ALA A 415 -28.01 -6.14 -32.42
N GLY A 416 -28.67 -6.21 -31.26
CA GLY A 416 -30.11 -6.23 -31.13
C GLY A 416 -30.75 -7.49 -31.74
N ALA A 417 -30.01 -8.60 -31.76
CA ALA A 417 -30.48 -9.85 -32.37
C ALA A 417 -30.16 -11.07 -31.51
N VAL A 418 -30.95 -12.12 -31.68
CA VAL A 418 -30.78 -13.42 -31.03
C VAL A 418 -30.96 -14.57 -32.04
N TYR A 419 -30.43 -15.74 -31.73
CA TYR A 419 -30.58 -16.95 -32.50
C TYR A 419 -31.74 -17.79 -31.96
N THR A 420 -32.62 -18.28 -32.82
CA THR A 420 -33.68 -19.25 -32.45
C THR A 420 -33.25 -20.67 -32.78
N ILE A 421 -33.39 -21.59 -31.82
CA ILE A 421 -33.03 -23.00 -31.97
C ILE A 421 -33.99 -23.73 -32.95
N HIS A 422 -35.23 -23.32 -33.03
CA HIS A 422 -36.26 -24.06 -33.77
C HIS A 422 -36.01 -24.13 -35.28
N ASN A 423 -35.62 -23.03 -35.88
CA ASN A 423 -35.45 -22.94 -37.35
C ASN A 423 -34.08 -22.35 -37.74
N ALA A 424 -33.14 -22.31 -36.83
CA ALA A 424 -31.81 -21.74 -37.03
C ALA A 424 -31.84 -20.30 -37.57
N ALA A 425 -32.86 -19.51 -37.22
CA ALA A 425 -33.05 -18.17 -37.74
C ALA A 425 -32.55 -17.07 -36.79
N LYS A 426 -32.15 -15.96 -37.40
CA LYS A 426 -31.83 -14.72 -36.69
C LYS A 426 -33.13 -13.94 -36.43
N VAL A 427 -33.33 -13.52 -35.20
CA VAL A 427 -34.44 -12.68 -34.76
C VAL A 427 -33.87 -11.33 -34.34
N THR A 428 -34.23 -10.27 -35.06
CA THR A 428 -33.73 -8.89 -34.87
C THR A 428 -34.75 -8.02 -34.14
N GLY A 429 -34.29 -6.83 -33.68
CA GLY A 429 -35.13 -5.87 -32.95
C GLY A 429 -35.34 -6.28 -31.49
N VAL A 430 -34.38 -7.01 -30.92
CA VAL A 430 -34.41 -7.47 -29.52
C VAL A 430 -33.66 -6.47 -28.62
N VAL A 431 -34.33 -6.04 -27.54
CA VAL A 431 -33.80 -5.10 -26.58
C VAL A 431 -33.92 -5.64 -25.15
N ALA A 432 -32.94 -5.38 -24.31
CA ALA A 432 -33.03 -5.67 -22.89
C ALA A 432 -33.96 -4.68 -22.20
N GLN A 433 -34.75 -5.16 -21.25
CA GLN A 433 -35.76 -4.39 -20.54
C GLN A 433 -35.55 -4.50 -19.00
N HIS A 434 -36.08 -3.51 -18.29
CA HIS A 434 -35.96 -3.40 -16.84
C HIS A 434 -34.51 -3.50 -16.36
N LEU A 435 -33.70 -2.64 -16.95
CA LEU A 435 -32.28 -2.52 -16.63
C LEU A 435 -32.07 -1.99 -15.19
N THR A 436 -31.20 -2.63 -14.49
CA THR A 436 -30.72 -2.19 -13.18
C THR A 436 -29.19 -2.31 -13.14
N ASN A 437 -28.57 -1.83 -12.10
CA ASN A 437 -27.13 -2.07 -11.91
C ASN A 437 -26.78 -3.50 -11.43
N MET A 438 -27.76 -4.39 -11.30
CA MET A 438 -27.59 -5.79 -10.88
C MET A 438 -27.93 -6.80 -11.97
N GLY A 439 -28.54 -6.36 -13.05
CA GLY A 439 -28.99 -7.22 -14.14
C GLY A 439 -30.12 -6.59 -14.94
N TYR A 440 -30.60 -7.31 -15.93
CA TYR A 440 -31.83 -6.99 -16.65
C TYR A 440 -32.84 -8.15 -16.51
N LEU A 441 -34.13 -7.80 -16.45
CA LEU A 441 -35.14 -8.78 -16.08
C LEU A 441 -35.50 -9.68 -17.27
N PHE A 442 -35.60 -9.10 -18.46
CA PHE A 442 -35.94 -9.84 -19.69
C PHE A 442 -35.53 -9.06 -20.95
N ALA A 443 -35.49 -9.76 -22.08
CA ALA A 443 -35.37 -9.15 -23.41
C ALA A 443 -36.68 -9.25 -24.17
N THR A 444 -37.06 -8.20 -24.90
CA THR A 444 -38.31 -8.10 -25.65
C THR A 444 -38.09 -7.82 -27.11
N LYS A 445 -39.09 -8.12 -27.90
CA LYS A 445 -39.19 -7.78 -29.32
C LYS A 445 -40.60 -7.28 -29.62
N SER A 446 -40.75 -6.23 -30.44
CA SER A 446 -42.02 -5.59 -30.77
C SER A 446 -43.03 -6.50 -31.51
N SER A 447 -42.55 -7.49 -32.27
CA SER A 447 -43.40 -8.45 -32.99
C SER A 447 -43.56 -9.81 -32.29
N GLY A 448 -43.13 -9.90 -31.03
CA GLY A 448 -43.22 -11.11 -30.21
C GLY A 448 -42.19 -12.20 -30.53
N PHE A 449 -41.85 -12.97 -29.50
CA PHE A 449 -41.10 -14.22 -29.62
C PHE A 449 -42.11 -15.39 -29.68
N ASN A 450 -41.77 -16.47 -30.38
CA ASN A 450 -42.52 -17.69 -30.28
C ASN A 450 -42.18 -18.42 -28.97
N HIS A 451 -43.17 -18.62 -28.12
CA HIS A 451 -42.97 -19.16 -26.76
C HIS A 451 -42.54 -20.63 -26.71
N THR A 452 -42.64 -21.35 -27.82
CA THR A 452 -42.24 -22.76 -27.92
C THR A 452 -40.78 -22.93 -28.29
N TYR A 453 -40.07 -21.82 -28.61
CA TYR A 453 -38.70 -21.88 -29.11
C TYR A 453 -37.70 -21.54 -28.03
N GLY A 454 -36.54 -22.18 -28.06
CA GLY A 454 -35.36 -21.75 -27.32
C GLY A 454 -34.59 -20.70 -28.09
N TYR A 455 -33.93 -19.80 -27.36
CA TYR A 455 -33.12 -18.73 -27.92
C TYR A 455 -31.73 -18.72 -27.34
N TYR A 456 -30.74 -18.40 -28.18
CA TYR A 456 -29.35 -18.16 -27.76
C TYR A 456 -28.97 -16.74 -28.11
N TYR A 457 -28.21 -16.11 -27.21
CA TYR A 457 -27.65 -14.80 -27.45
C TYR A 457 -26.42 -14.58 -26.55
N SER A 458 -25.57 -13.67 -26.96
CA SER A 458 -24.55 -13.05 -26.10
C SER A 458 -24.99 -11.65 -25.71
N TRP A 459 -24.40 -11.11 -24.66
CA TRP A 459 -24.73 -9.76 -24.23
C TRP A 459 -23.48 -9.03 -23.74
N ILE A 460 -23.54 -7.71 -23.85
CA ILE A 460 -22.59 -6.76 -23.30
C ILE A 460 -23.36 -5.80 -22.39
N ALA A 461 -22.84 -5.51 -21.23
CA ALA A 461 -23.31 -4.49 -20.30
C ALA A 461 -22.22 -3.44 -20.06
N GLU A 462 -22.46 -2.20 -20.50
CA GLU A 462 -21.50 -1.09 -20.42
C GLU A 462 -21.99 -0.03 -19.44
N ALA A 463 -21.15 0.30 -18.47
CA ALA A 463 -21.35 1.32 -17.45
C ALA A 463 -20.06 2.16 -17.27
N GLU A 464 -19.30 2.34 -18.36
CA GLU A 464 -18.04 3.10 -18.36
C GLU A 464 -18.27 4.60 -18.04
N LEU A 465 -17.16 5.32 -17.79
CA LEU A 465 -17.17 6.76 -17.49
C LEU A 465 -17.13 7.58 -18.78
#